data_7c508d3b4a6f7a6176d86fa9e2a20738
#
_entry.id   7c508d3b4a6f7a6176d86fa9e2a20738
#
_cell.length_a   1.000
_cell.length_b   1.000
_cell.length_c   1.000
_cell.angle_alpha   90.00
_cell.angle_beta   90.00
_cell.angle_gamma   90.00
#
_symmetry.space_group_name_H-M   'P 1'
#
loop_
_entity.id
_entity.type
_entity.pdbx_description
1 polymer ?
#
loop_
_entity_poly.entity_id
_entity_poly.type
_entity_poly.pdbx_seq_one_letter_code
_entity_poly.pdbx_strand_id
1 'polypeptide(L)'
;MTNVSRSGLGFGLAIAAALTFLSQGAGAEERVVNFYNWSNYMAPDVLEAFTKETGIKVVYDTFDANETLETRLMAGKSGYDVVVPTAYFLQRQIKANIFQKLDKSKLPNLSHAWPVVTQRLGIYDPGNVYAANYMWGTTGIGYNVAKVKQILGADAKIDSWDIVFKPENLAKFRDCGVHMLDSADDIFPAALNYLGLDPNSTKQADLEKAADVVAKVRPSVRKFHSSEYLSALATGEICFVVGWSGDIMQARARAAEAKKDNSSGIEIGYTIPKEGAQMFFDNLAIPADAKNVKEAYELINYLYRPDVAAKNSDFLSYANGNLASQKLVDPKILSDKNIYPDEATLAKLFVITAREPTTQRIINRLWTKVKTGR
;
A
#
# COMPACT_ATOMS: atom_id res chain seq x y z
N MET A 1 55.25 -80.58 46.72
CA MET A 1 54.86 -80.33 48.10
C MET A 1 53.74 -79.34 48.14
N THR A 2 52.64 -79.81 48.65
CA THR A 2 51.53 -79.12 49.33
C THR A 2 50.82 -77.95 48.67
N ASN A 3 49.65 -78.29 48.17
CA ASN A 3 48.30 -77.95 48.68
C ASN A 3 48.06 -76.48 49.05
N VAL A 4 47.00 -75.89 48.57
CA VAL A 4 45.67 -75.78 49.19
C VAL A 4 44.67 -75.03 48.32
N SER A 5 43.52 -75.64 48.14
CA SER A 5 42.26 -75.17 47.64
C SER A 5 41.68 -74.04 48.48
N ARG A 6 40.97 -73.05 47.83
CA ARG A 6 39.77 -72.45 48.45
C ARG A 6 38.86 -71.85 47.42
N SER A 7 37.68 -72.35 47.39
CA SER A 7 36.46 -71.89 46.74
C SER A 7 35.97 -70.52 47.27
N GLY A 8 35.53 -69.64 46.39
CA GLY A 8 34.89 -68.40 46.76
C GLY A 8 33.77 -68.08 45.75
N LEU A 9 32.54 -68.22 46.22
CA LEU A 9 31.33 -67.79 45.52
C LEU A 9 31.42 -66.30 45.15
N GLY A 10 31.30 -65.98 43.88
CA GLY A 10 31.15 -64.60 43.43
C GLY A 10 29.72 -64.33 43.01
N PHE A 11 29.07 -63.42 43.74
CA PHE A 11 27.77 -62.88 43.47
C PHE A 11 27.79 -62.09 42.14
N GLY A 12 26.97 -62.51 41.18
CA GLY A 12 26.72 -61.72 39.93
C GLY A 12 25.79 -60.56 40.19
N LEU A 13 26.29 -59.33 40.09
CA LEU A 13 25.49 -58.16 40.05
C LEU A 13 25.09 -57.90 38.57
N ALA A 14 23.83 -58.17 38.23
CA ALA A 14 23.26 -57.76 36.95
C ALA A 14 22.94 -56.24 37.01
N ILE A 15 23.77 -55.43 36.36
CA ILE A 15 23.46 -53.97 36.11
C ILE A 15 22.51 -53.93 34.95
N ALA A 16 21.20 -53.67 35.22
CA ALA A 16 20.22 -53.32 34.25
C ALA A 16 20.47 -51.86 33.83
N ALA A 17 21.11 -51.64 32.67
CA ALA A 17 21.21 -50.34 32.05
C ALA A 17 19.82 -49.91 31.53
N ALA A 18 19.13 -49.08 32.31
CA ALA A 18 17.93 -48.39 31.84
C ALA A 18 18.34 -47.35 30.77
N LEU A 19 18.15 -47.67 29.50
CA LEU A 19 18.22 -46.75 28.37
C LEU A 19 17.00 -45.81 28.47
N THR A 20 17.17 -44.68 29.15
CA THR A 20 16.25 -43.54 29.04
C THR A 20 16.42 -42.95 27.63
N PHE A 21 15.52 -43.30 26.72
CA PHE A 21 15.31 -42.54 25.50
C PHE A 21 14.81 -41.12 25.89
N LEU A 22 15.74 -40.19 25.98
CA LEU A 22 15.42 -38.76 25.87
C LEU A 22 14.86 -38.57 24.48
N SER A 23 13.54 -38.56 24.36
CA SER A 23 12.87 -37.99 23.20
C SER A 23 13.27 -36.52 23.17
N GLN A 24 14.31 -36.18 22.39
CA GLN A 24 14.51 -34.83 21.94
C GLN A 24 13.24 -34.47 21.18
N GLY A 25 12.35 -33.75 21.84
CA GLY A 25 11.28 -33.07 21.14
C GLY A 25 11.94 -32.23 20.04
N ALA A 26 11.78 -32.64 18.80
CA ALA A 26 12.12 -31.79 17.66
C ALA A 26 11.38 -30.47 17.93
N GLY A 27 12.12 -29.43 18.34
CA GLY A 27 11.56 -28.09 18.46
C GLY A 27 10.89 -27.78 17.13
N ALA A 28 9.59 -27.58 17.13
CA ALA A 28 8.89 -27.19 15.92
C ALA A 28 9.61 -25.93 15.41
N GLU A 29 10.11 -26.01 14.19
CA GLU A 29 10.75 -24.87 13.54
C GLU A 29 9.79 -23.68 13.62
N GLU A 30 10.27 -22.52 14.11
CA GLU A 30 9.43 -21.33 14.28
C GLU A 30 8.87 -20.94 12.90
N ARG A 31 7.55 -21.02 12.75
CA ARG A 31 6.88 -20.63 11.51
C ARG A 31 6.92 -19.12 11.38
N VAL A 32 7.47 -18.61 10.29
CA VAL A 32 7.67 -17.18 10.04
C VAL A 32 7.16 -16.82 8.66
N VAL A 33 6.59 -15.62 8.52
CA VAL A 33 6.30 -14.97 7.23
C VAL A 33 6.88 -13.57 7.21
N ASN A 34 7.65 -13.26 6.18
CA ASN A 34 8.24 -11.94 5.97
C ASN A 34 7.32 -11.13 5.05
N PHE A 35 6.73 -10.07 5.60
CA PHE A 35 5.74 -9.27 4.92
C PHE A 35 6.25 -7.84 4.69
N TYR A 36 6.32 -7.39 3.43
CA TYR A 36 6.75 -6.07 3.03
C TYR A 36 5.58 -5.28 2.45
N ASN A 37 5.13 -4.29 3.18
CA ASN A 37 3.92 -3.52 2.90
C ASN A 37 4.21 -2.02 2.85
N TRP A 38 3.25 -1.25 2.43
CA TRP A 38 3.30 0.21 2.50
C TRP A 38 3.32 0.71 3.96
N SER A 39 3.97 1.85 4.17
CA SER A 39 3.91 2.56 5.45
C SER A 39 2.47 2.97 5.79
N ASN A 40 2.07 2.84 7.06
CA ASN A 40 0.71 3.15 7.54
C ASN A 40 -0.42 2.40 6.80
N TYR A 41 -0.21 1.15 6.41
CA TYR A 41 -1.11 0.41 5.51
C TYR A 41 -1.60 -0.93 6.09
N MET A 42 -1.72 -0.98 7.43
CA MET A 42 -2.22 -2.13 8.17
C MET A 42 -2.83 -1.67 9.51
N ALA A 43 -4.00 -2.21 9.87
CA ALA A 43 -4.56 -1.98 11.21
C ALA A 43 -3.66 -2.64 12.27
N PRO A 44 -3.36 -1.96 13.40
CA PRO A 44 -2.27 -2.32 14.30
C PRO A 44 -2.32 -3.75 14.85
N ASP A 45 -3.52 -4.25 15.16
CA ASP A 45 -3.72 -5.54 15.83
C ASP A 45 -4.02 -6.70 14.86
N VAL A 46 -4.08 -6.46 13.55
CA VAL A 46 -4.40 -7.50 12.55
C VAL A 46 -3.30 -8.56 12.48
N LEU A 47 -2.03 -8.15 12.44
CA LEU A 47 -0.91 -9.08 12.36
C LEU A 47 -0.66 -9.81 13.69
N GLU A 48 -0.91 -9.15 14.82
CA GLU A 48 -0.87 -9.79 16.15
C GLU A 48 -1.96 -10.86 16.26
N ALA A 49 -3.19 -10.56 15.83
CA ALA A 49 -4.30 -11.51 15.82
C ALA A 49 -4.01 -12.70 14.89
N PHE A 50 -3.43 -12.47 13.72
CA PHE A 50 -2.95 -13.55 12.85
C PHE A 50 -1.94 -14.46 13.54
N THR A 51 -0.93 -13.88 14.18
CA THR A 51 0.10 -14.65 14.91
C THR A 51 -0.52 -15.46 16.05
N LYS A 52 -1.45 -14.88 16.80
CA LYS A 52 -2.15 -15.55 17.90
C LYS A 52 -3.01 -16.73 17.42
N GLU A 53 -3.67 -16.58 16.25
CA GLU A 53 -4.54 -17.59 15.68
C GLU A 53 -3.76 -18.76 15.06
N THR A 54 -2.66 -18.45 14.35
CA THR A 54 -1.96 -19.42 13.49
C THR A 54 -0.65 -19.95 14.08
N GLY A 55 -0.10 -19.27 15.08
CA GLY A 55 1.25 -19.53 15.57
C GLY A 55 2.36 -19.08 14.61
N ILE A 56 2.04 -18.37 13.52
CA ILE A 56 2.99 -17.85 12.53
C ILE A 56 3.43 -16.46 12.97
N LYS A 57 4.73 -16.27 13.17
CA LYS A 57 5.32 -14.97 13.45
C LYS A 57 5.39 -14.13 12.16
N VAL A 58 4.93 -12.90 12.22
CA VAL A 58 5.07 -11.97 11.10
C VAL A 58 6.28 -11.06 11.33
N VAL A 59 7.24 -11.10 10.40
CA VAL A 59 8.29 -10.08 10.28
C VAL A 59 7.79 -9.04 9.32
N TYR A 60 7.51 -7.84 9.84
CA TYR A 60 6.80 -6.79 9.09
C TYR A 60 7.72 -5.61 8.82
N ASP A 61 7.99 -5.37 7.54
CA ASP A 61 8.77 -4.23 7.07
C ASP A 61 7.89 -3.33 6.19
N THR A 62 8.27 -2.05 6.06
CA THR A 62 7.50 -1.08 5.29
C THR A 62 8.34 -0.31 4.27
N PHE A 63 7.68 0.13 3.20
CA PHE A 63 8.20 1.04 2.19
C PHE A 63 7.20 2.18 1.92
N ASP A 64 7.64 3.22 1.23
CA ASP A 64 6.84 4.41 0.91
C ASP A 64 6.80 4.75 -0.59
N ALA A 65 7.46 3.94 -1.42
CA ALA A 65 7.47 4.09 -2.86
C ALA A 65 7.57 2.73 -3.58
N ASN A 66 6.83 2.56 -4.67
CA ASN A 66 6.90 1.37 -5.51
C ASN A 66 8.31 1.09 -6.03
N GLU A 67 9.09 2.14 -6.31
CA GLU A 67 10.47 2.05 -6.77
C GLU A 67 11.38 1.41 -5.73
N THR A 68 11.14 1.65 -4.45
CA THR A 68 11.85 1.01 -3.33
C THR A 68 11.56 -0.48 -3.31
N LEU A 69 10.28 -0.87 -3.38
CA LEU A 69 9.86 -2.28 -3.49
C LEU A 69 10.46 -2.94 -4.73
N GLU A 70 10.34 -2.30 -5.89
CA GLU A 70 10.86 -2.85 -7.16
C GLU A 70 12.37 -3.06 -7.11
N THR A 71 13.14 -2.08 -6.62
CA THR A 71 14.59 -2.21 -6.48
C THR A 71 14.95 -3.42 -5.62
N ARG A 72 14.22 -3.62 -4.52
CA ARG A 72 14.43 -4.77 -3.64
C ARG A 72 14.14 -6.10 -4.31
N LEU A 73 13.03 -6.19 -5.06
CA LEU A 73 12.61 -7.41 -5.75
C LEU A 73 13.52 -7.73 -6.95
N MET A 74 13.89 -6.72 -7.74
CA MET A 74 14.74 -6.89 -8.93
C MET A 74 16.19 -7.27 -8.59
N ALA A 75 16.68 -6.95 -7.39
CA ALA A 75 17.98 -7.39 -6.91
C ALA A 75 18.04 -8.90 -6.66
N GLY A 76 16.89 -9.57 -6.56
CA GLY A 76 16.76 -10.99 -6.18
C GLY A 76 17.11 -11.23 -4.71
N LYS A 77 16.75 -12.39 -4.19
CA LYS A 77 16.88 -12.74 -2.76
C LYS A 77 16.27 -11.64 -1.89
N SER A 78 15.04 -11.28 -2.23
CA SER A 78 14.33 -10.17 -1.59
C SER A 78 14.23 -10.33 -0.07
N GLY A 79 14.11 -11.57 0.39
CA GLY A 79 13.93 -11.93 1.79
C GLY A 79 12.47 -11.84 2.24
N TYR A 80 11.55 -11.53 1.34
CA TYR A 80 10.12 -11.41 1.64
C TYR A 80 9.31 -12.55 1.04
N ASP A 81 8.20 -12.86 1.71
CA ASP A 81 7.28 -13.93 1.33
C ASP A 81 5.96 -13.37 0.80
N VAL A 82 5.54 -12.21 1.31
CA VAL A 82 4.39 -11.45 0.82
C VAL A 82 4.80 -10.00 0.61
N VAL A 83 4.40 -9.42 -0.53
CA VAL A 83 4.65 -8.01 -0.87
C VAL A 83 3.41 -7.36 -1.46
N VAL A 84 3.37 -6.01 -1.48
CA VAL A 84 2.16 -5.27 -1.87
C VAL A 84 2.47 -4.27 -3.00
N PRO A 85 2.73 -4.73 -4.25
CA PRO A 85 2.93 -3.83 -5.38
C PRO A 85 1.62 -3.19 -5.85
N THR A 86 1.70 -1.94 -6.31
CA THR A 86 0.62 -1.33 -7.09
C THR A 86 0.53 -1.98 -8.47
N ALA A 87 -0.68 -2.09 -9.01
CA ALA A 87 -1.00 -2.91 -10.17
C ALA A 87 -0.15 -2.64 -11.43
N TYR A 88 0.20 -1.39 -11.72
CA TYR A 88 1.03 -1.06 -12.88
C TYR A 88 2.52 -1.45 -12.69
N PHE A 89 3.01 -1.49 -11.44
CA PHE A 89 4.30 -2.11 -11.12
C PHE A 89 4.21 -3.64 -11.18
N LEU A 90 3.16 -4.21 -10.59
CA LEU A 90 2.88 -5.65 -10.67
C LEU A 90 2.92 -6.14 -12.12
N GLN A 91 2.29 -5.42 -13.06
CA GLN A 91 2.24 -5.77 -14.48
C GLN A 91 3.63 -5.97 -15.11
N ARG A 92 4.57 -5.06 -14.84
CA ARG A 92 5.93 -5.18 -15.38
C ARG A 92 6.78 -6.21 -14.63
N GLN A 93 6.54 -6.35 -13.34
CA GLN A 93 7.22 -7.33 -12.49
C GLN A 93 6.79 -8.77 -12.83
N ILE A 94 5.53 -8.99 -13.23
CA ILE A 94 5.06 -10.27 -13.79
C ILE A 94 5.85 -10.61 -15.06
N LYS A 95 6.01 -9.66 -15.98
CA LYS A 95 6.81 -9.85 -17.21
C LYS A 95 8.28 -10.17 -16.91
N ALA A 96 8.80 -9.70 -15.79
CA ALA A 96 10.16 -9.99 -15.31
C ALA A 96 10.27 -11.29 -14.48
N ASN A 97 9.18 -12.07 -14.37
CA ASN A 97 9.12 -13.32 -13.58
C ASN A 97 9.43 -13.12 -12.09
N ILE A 98 9.08 -11.97 -11.52
CA ILE A 98 9.34 -11.64 -10.11
C ILE A 98 8.38 -12.37 -9.17
N PHE A 99 7.19 -12.78 -9.63
CA PHE A 99 6.15 -13.38 -8.80
C PHE A 99 5.85 -14.82 -9.17
N GLN A 100 5.42 -15.62 -8.18
CA GLN A 100 4.83 -16.94 -8.40
C GLN A 100 3.36 -16.77 -8.81
N LYS A 101 2.85 -17.76 -9.57
CA LYS A 101 1.41 -17.90 -9.79
C LYS A 101 0.74 -18.35 -8.49
N LEU A 102 -0.36 -17.71 -8.14
CA LEU A 102 -1.14 -18.09 -6.96
C LEU A 102 -1.92 -19.38 -7.23
N ASP A 103 -1.75 -20.35 -6.33
CA ASP A 103 -2.62 -21.51 -6.23
C ASP A 103 -3.91 -21.10 -5.49
N LYS A 104 -4.96 -20.79 -6.25
CA LYS A 104 -6.24 -20.33 -5.70
C LYS A 104 -6.92 -21.36 -4.79
N SER A 105 -6.58 -22.65 -4.90
CA SER A 105 -7.11 -23.68 -4.00
C SER A 105 -6.65 -23.49 -2.54
N LYS A 106 -5.52 -22.80 -2.34
CA LYS A 106 -4.99 -22.44 -1.02
C LYS A 106 -5.53 -21.12 -0.47
N LEU A 107 -6.36 -20.44 -1.24
CA LEU A 107 -6.92 -19.12 -0.92
C LEU A 107 -8.46 -19.14 -0.98
N PRO A 108 -9.14 -19.96 -0.13
CA PRO A 108 -10.60 -20.09 -0.18
C PRO A 108 -11.32 -18.75 0.00
N ASN A 109 -10.76 -17.80 0.76
CA ASN A 109 -11.34 -16.47 0.97
C ASN A 109 -11.30 -15.58 -0.29
N LEU A 110 -10.54 -15.93 -1.34
CA LEU A 110 -10.64 -15.24 -2.63
C LEU A 110 -12.00 -15.38 -3.30
N SER A 111 -12.84 -16.34 -2.88
CA SER A 111 -14.24 -16.42 -3.29
C SER A 111 -15.05 -15.17 -2.93
N HIS A 112 -14.57 -14.37 -2.00
CA HIS A 112 -15.16 -13.08 -1.61
C HIS A 112 -14.66 -11.89 -2.43
N ALA A 113 -13.75 -12.11 -3.41
CA ALA A 113 -13.22 -11.04 -4.24
C ALA A 113 -14.33 -10.25 -4.95
N TRP A 114 -14.19 -8.93 -4.99
CA TRP A 114 -15.17 -8.06 -5.63
C TRP A 114 -15.03 -8.13 -7.16
N PRO A 115 -16.06 -8.63 -7.89
CA PRO A 115 -15.96 -8.85 -9.34
C PRO A 115 -15.58 -7.60 -10.14
N VAL A 116 -16.11 -6.43 -9.79
CA VAL A 116 -15.79 -5.15 -10.45
C VAL A 116 -14.31 -4.79 -10.32
N VAL A 117 -13.70 -5.05 -9.16
CA VAL A 117 -12.28 -4.82 -8.92
C VAL A 117 -11.43 -5.83 -9.68
N THR A 118 -11.76 -7.12 -9.57
CA THR A 118 -11.00 -8.19 -10.25
C THR A 118 -11.05 -8.08 -11.77
N GLN A 119 -12.16 -7.61 -12.34
CA GLN A 119 -12.28 -7.34 -13.77
C GLN A 119 -11.32 -6.20 -14.19
N ARG A 120 -11.26 -5.12 -13.44
CA ARG A 120 -10.34 -4.00 -13.72
C ARG A 120 -8.87 -4.41 -13.59
N LEU A 121 -8.56 -5.26 -12.61
CA LEU A 121 -7.20 -5.81 -12.42
C LEU A 121 -6.76 -6.72 -13.58
N GLY A 122 -7.69 -7.32 -14.32
CA GLY A 122 -7.39 -8.14 -15.49
C GLY A 122 -6.55 -7.44 -16.57
N ILE A 123 -6.49 -6.10 -16.59
CA ILE A 123 -5.61 -5.31 -17.47
C ILE A 123 -4.13 -5.56 -17.11
N TYR A 124 -3.84 -5.75 -15.84
CA TYR A 124 -2.48 -5.89 -15.30
C TYR A 124 -2.04 -7.33 -15.14
N ASP A 125 -2.97 -8.16 -14.66
CA ASP A 125 -2.79 -9.60 -14.38
C ASP A 125 -3.98 -10.36 -14.98
N PRO A 126 -3.94 -10.73 -16.27
CA PRO A 126 -5.02 -11.45 -16.93
C PRO A 126 -5.40 -12.72 -16.17
N GLY A 127 -6.67 -12.80 -15.75
CA GLY A 127 -7.19 -13.89 -14.94
C GLY A 127 -6.85 -13.78 -13.43
N ASN A 128 -6.21 -12.70 -12.98
CA ASN A 128 -5.76 -12.50 -11.59
C ASN A 128 -4.99 -13.73 -11.10
N VAL A 129 -3.92 -14.07 -11.82
CA VAL A 129 -3.16 -15.31 -11.62
C VAL A 129 -2.05 -15.13 -10.60
N TYR A 130 -1.47 -13.91 -10.51
CA TYR A 130 -0.28 -13.64 -9.71
C TYR A 130 -0.56 -12.90 -8.41
N ALA A 131 -1.70 -12.22 -8.31
CA ALA A 131 -1.99 -11.38 -7.16
C ALA A 131 -3.47 -11.36 -6.77
N ALA A 132 -3.72 -10.97 -5.51
CA ALA A 132 -5.05 -10.70 -4.97
C ALA A 132 -5.13 -9.23 -4.56
N ASN A 133 -6.19 -8.50 -4.95
CA ASN A 133 -6.33 -7.10 -4.55
C ASN A 133 -6.41 -6.98 -3.03
N TYR A 134 -5.60 -6.10 -2.47
CA TYR A 134 -5.63 -5.76 -1.05
C TYR A 134 -6.51 -4.53 -0.82
N MET A 135 -6.06 -3.39 -1.29
CA MET A 135 -6.75 -2.10 -1.19
C MET A 135 -6.76 -1.40 -2.55
N TRP A 136 -7.62 -0.42 -2.70
CA TRP A 136 -7.61 0.49 -3.83
C TRP A 136 -8.03 1.89 -3.39
N GLY A 137 -7.61 2.88 -4.16
CA GLY A 137 -7.88 4.28 -3.87
C GLY A 137 -7.72 5.18 -5.08
N THR A 138 -7.73 6.50 -4.81
CA THR A 138 -7.56 7.53 -5.82
C THR A 138 -6.48 8.52 -5.42
N THR A 139 -5.80 9.12 -6.42
CA THR A 139 -4.90 10.25 -6.23
C THR A 139 -5.68 11.53 -6.40
N GLY A 140 -5.74 12.38 -5.38
CA GLY A 140 -6.54 13.59 -5.40
C GLY A 140 -5.97 14.70 -4.53
N ILE A 141 -6.82 15.60 -4.08
CA ILE A 141 -6.44 16.82 -3.37
C ILE A 141 -6.90 16.76 -1.93
N GLY A 142 -5.94 16.79 -0.99
CA GLY A 142 -6.17 16.93 0.44
C GLY A 142 -5.93 18.37 0.90
N TYR A 143 -6.75 18.86 1.84
CA TYR A 143 -6.61 20.24 2.28
C TYR A 143 -7.19 20.48 3.67
N ASN A 144 -6.66 21.50 4.35
CA ASN A 144 -7.22 22.06 5.57
C ASN A 144 -8.38 22.99 5.22
N VAL A 145 -9.60 22.61 5.59
CA VAL A 145 -10.85 23.30 5.22
C VAL A 145 -10.86 24.75 5.70
N ALA A 146 -10.45 25.00 6.94
CA ALA A 146 -10.42 26.35 7.50
C ALA A 146 -9.41 27.25 6.79
N LYS A 147 -8.23 26.73 6.45
CA LYS A 147 -7.21 27.47 5.69
C LYS A 147 -7.65 27.79 4.27
N VAL A 148 -8.28 26.82 3.59
CA VAL A 148 -8.85 27.06 2.25
C VAL A 148 -9.89 28.16 2.30
N LYS A 149 -10.85 28.11 3.23
CA LYS A 149 -11.86 29.17 3.39
C LYS A 149 -11.25 30.53 3.73
N GLN A 150 -10.20 30.56 4.52
CA GLN A 150 -9.46 31.79 4.85
C GLN A 150 -8.80 32.41 3.60
N ILE A 151 -8.22 31.57 2.73
CA ILE A 151 -7.40 32.00 1.57
C ILE A 151 -8.28 32.35 0.38
N LEU A 152 -9.32 31.53 0.12
CA LEU A 152 -10.14 31.64 -1.11
C LEU A 152 -11.55 32.18 -0.88
N GLY A 153 -11.99 32.34 0.38
CA GLY A 153 -13.34 32.72 0.76
C GLY A 153 -14.20 31.54 1.22
N ALA A 154 -15.29 31.84 1.92
CA ALA A 154 -16.13 30.84 2.59
C ALA A 154 -16.78 29.82 1.61
N ASP A 155 -17.11 30.26 0.40
CA ASP A 155 -17.80 29.47 -0.64
C ASP A 155 -16.84 28.78 -1.62
N ALA A 156 -15.54 28.81 -1.32
CA ALA A 156 -14.52 28.21 -2.19
C ALA A 156 -14.72 26.71 -2.36
N LYS A 157 -14.65 26.25 -3.60
CA LYS A 157 -14.71 24.83 -3.97
C LYS A 157 -13.34 24.36 -4.42
N ILE A 158 -12.91 23.25 -3.85
CA ILE A 158 -11.70 22.52 -4.28
C ILE A 158 -12.19 21.31 -5.07
N ASP A 159 -12.56 21.51 -6.32
CA ASP A 159 -13.18 20.48 -7.17
C ASP A 159 -12.52 20.29 -8.55
N SER A 160 -11.36 20.90 -8.75
CA SER A 160 -10.68 20.91 -10.05
C SER A 160 -9.17 20.89 -9.90
N TRP A 161 -8.47 20.24 -10.83
CA TRP A 161 -7.02 20.33 -10.96
C TRP A 161 -6.50 21.76 -11.25
N ASP A 162 -7.37 22.70 -11.64
CA ASP A 162 -7.02 24.13 -11.78
C ASP A 162 -6.36 24.68 -10.52
N ILE A 163 -6.79 24.23 -9.34
CA ILE A 163 -6.24 24.71 -8.06
C ILE A 163 -4.78 24.26 -7.86
N VAL A 164 -4.40 23.14 -8.49
CA VAL A 164 -3.06 22.56 -8.43
C VAL A 164 -2.18 23.09 -9.56
N PHE A 165 -2.69 23.06 -10.81
CA PHE A 165 -1.84 23.23 -11.99
C PHE A 165 -1.84 24.65 -12.58
N LYS A 166 -2.65 25.58 -12.05
CA LYS A 166 -2.50 27.00 -12.31
C LYS A 166 -1.59 27.65 -11.28
N PRO A 167 -0.44 28.21 -11.68
CA PRO A 167 0.54 28.79 -10.75
C PRO A 167 -0.04 29.84 -9.81
N GLU A 168 -0.91 30.71 -10.32
CA GLU A 168 -1.58 31.77 -9.55
C GLU A 168 -2.55 31.22 -8.49
N ASN A 169 -3.06 30.01 -8.67
CA ASN A 169 -3.94 29.36 -7.71
C ASN A 169 -3.13 28.66 -6.62
N LEU A 170 -2.16 27.81 -6.99
CA LEU A 170 -1.37 27.06 -6.01
C LEU A 170 -0.50 27.99 -5.16
N ALA A 171 -0.01 29.11 -5.74
CA ALA A 171 0.79 30.10 -5.02
C ALA A 171 0.08 30.68 -3.79
N LYS A 172 -1.24 30.72 -3.76
CA LYS A 172 -2.03 31.20 -2.62
C LYS A 172 -1.83 30.34 -1.36
N PHE A 173 -1.45 29.08 -1.53
CA PHE A 173 -1.23 28.12 -0.43
C PHE A 173 0.24 27.98 -0.04
N ARG A 174 1.18 28.66 -0.72
CA ARG A 174 2.63 28.50 -0.48
C ARG A 174 3.02 28.73 0.97
N ASP A 175 2.49 29.77 1.60
CA ASP A 175 2.88 30.16 2.95
C ASP A 175 2.36 29.18 4.02
N CYS A 176 1.15 28.62 3.82
CA CYS A 176 0.63 27.58 4.72
C CYS A 176 1.16 26.17 4.42
N GLY A 177 1.86 25.99 3.29
CA GLY A 177 2.56 24.77 2.92
C GLY A 177 1.79 23.86 1.97
N VAL A 178 2.45 23.52 0.88
CA VAL A 178 1.97 22.59 -0.14
C VAL A 178 2.93 21.42 -0.25
N HIS A 179 2.43 20.19 -0.12
CA HIS A 179 3.16 18.98 -0.45
C HIS A 179 2.59 18.32 -1.71
N MET A 180 3.41 17.55 -2.38
CA MET A 180 3.01 16.65 -3.47
C MET A 180 3.69 15.29 -3.29
N LEU A 181 3.06 14.24 -3.80
CA LEU A 181 3.68 12.93 -3.89
C LEU A 181 5.02 13.01 -4.64
N ASP A 182 6.04 12.32 -4.15
CA ASP A 182 7.28 12.08 -4.91
C ASP A 182 7.07 10.87 -5.83
N SER A 183 6.14 11.01 -6.76
CA SER A 183 5.74 9.99 -7.72
C SER A 183 5.40 10.62 -9.06
N ALA A 184 6.26 10.40 -10.05
CA ALA A 184 5.99 10.81 -11.42
C ALA A 184 4.76 10.11 -11.99
N ASP A 185 4.53 8.86 -11.55
CA ASP A 185 3.44 8.01 -12.01
C ASP A 185 2.07 8.38 -11.40
N ASP A 186 2.03 9.29 -10.44
CA ASP A 186 0.80 9.93 -9.95
C ASP A 186 0.63 11.34 -10.53
N ILE A 187 1.69 12.14 -10.54
CA ILE A 187 1.60 13.56 -10.85
C ILE A 187 1.50 13.84 -12.36
N PHE A 188 2.29 13.12 -13.20
CA PHE A 188 2.22 13.33 -14.65
C PHE A 188 0.91 12.86 -15.26
N PRO A 189 0.30 11.71 -14.91
CA PRO A 189 -1.03 11.35 -15.36
C PRO A 189 -2.11 12.35 -14.96
N ALA A 190 -2.05 12.90 -13.75
CA ALA A 190 -2.95 13.95 -13.31
C ALA A 190 -2.79 15.23 -14.17
N ALA A 191 -1.54 15.62 -14.47
CA ALA A 191 -1.25 16.77 -15.34
C ALA A 191 -1.68 16.52 -16.80
N LEU A 192 -1.48 15.30 -17.32
CA LEU A 192 -1.96 14.91 -18.67
C LEU A 192 -3.49 14.98 -18.74
N ASN A 193 -4.18 14.40 -17.76
CA ASN A 193 -5.64 14.46 -17.67
C ASN A 193 -6.14 15.90 -17.60
N TYR A 194 -5.51 16.74 -16.79
CA TYR A 194 -5.81 18.17 -16.70
C TYR A 194 -5.66 18.90 -18.05
N LEU A 195 -4.67 18.51 -18.84
CA LEU A 195 -4.43 19.06 -20.19
C LEU A 195 -5.38 18.48 -21.26
N GLY A 196 -6.29 17.57 -20.90
CA GLY A 196 -7.15 16.85 -21.86
C GLY A 196 -6.38 15.86 -22.74
N LEU A 197 -5.20 15.41 -22.28
CA LEU A 197 -4.38 14.41 -22.93
C LEU A 197 -4.61 13.04 -22.31
N ASP A 198 -4.22 11.96 -23.02
CA ASP A 198 -4.28 10.61 -22.49
C ASP A 198 -3.33 10.46 -21.27
N PRO A 199 -3.83 10.12 -20.06
CA PRO A 199 -3.01 9.85 -18.88
C PRO A 199 -1.95 8.76 -19.10
N ASN A 200 -2.16 7.88 -20.07
CA ASN A 200 -1.21 6.82 -20.47
C ASN A 200 -0.36 7.22 -21.68
N SER A 201 -0.34 8.49 -22.08
CA SER A 201 0.45 8.91 -23.25
C SER A 201 1.91 8.52 -23.10
N THR A 202 2.45 7.92 -24.16
CA THR A 202 3.88 7.58 -24.31
C THR A 202 4.62 8.56 -25.21
N LYS A 203 3.91 9.56 -25.74
CA LYS A 203 4.47 10.59 -26.63
C LYS A 203 5.33 11.55 -25.81
N GLN A 204 6.59 11.69 -26.19
CA GLN A 204 7.51 12.59 -25.47
C GLN A 204 6.98 14.02 -25.38
N ALA A 205 6.38 14.55 -26.43
CA ALA A 205 5.80 15.90 -26.44
C ALA A 205 4.67 16.08 -25.40
N ASP A 206 3.86 15.05 -25.14
CA ASP A 206 2.79 15.12 -24.15
C ASP A 206 3.39 15.06 -22.73
N LEU A 207 4.39 14.19 -22.51
CA LEU A 207 5.12 14.10 -21.24
C LEU A 207 5.86 15.39 -20.90
N GLU A 208 6.44 16.04 -21.90
CA GLU A 208 7.09 17.36 -21.73
C GLU A 208 6.07 18.44 -21.34
N LYS A 209 4.88 18.47 -21.96
CA LYS A 209 3.80 19.38 -21.55
C LYS A 209 3.36 19.15 -20.10
N ALA A 210 3.20 17.89 -19.69
CA ALA A 210 2.87 17.56 -18.31
C ALA A 210 3.98 18.03 -17.35
N ALA A 211 5.24 17.77 -17.68
CA ALA A 211 6.39 18.22 -16.89
C ALA A 211 6.45 19.75 -16.79
N ASP A 212 6.18 20.48 -17.89
CA ASP A 212 6.17 21.95 -17.92
C ASP A 212 5.06 22.54 -17.02
N VAL A 213 3.88 21.92 -17.00
CA VAL A 213 2.78 22.35 -16.10
C VAL A 213 3.22 22.17 -14.64
N VAL A 214 3.80 21.03 -14.29
CA VAL A 214 4.27 20.78 -12.91
C VAL A 214 5.46 21.67 -12.54
N ALA A 215 6.37 21.92 -13.49
CA ALA A 215 7.52 22.80 -13.27
C ALA A 215 7.09 24.26 -12.97
N LYS A 216 6.02 24.75 -13.61
CA LYS A 216 5.47 26.09 -13.33
C LYS A 216 4.94 26.25 -11.90
N VAL A 217 4.40 25.20 -11.31
CA VAL A 217 3.87 25.22 -9.95
C VAL A 217 4.88 24.79 -8.89
N ARG A 218 6.04 24.24 -9.30
CA ARG A 218 7.12 23.80 -8.42
C ARG A 218 7.52 24.85 -7.37
N PRO A 219 7.64 26.17 -7.67
CA PRO A 219 8.02 27.19 -6.67
C PRO A 219 7.04 27.30 -5.49
N SER A 220 5.81 26.82 -5.64
CA SER A 220 4.79 26.80 -4.59
C SER A 220 4.79 25.51 -3.77
N VAL A 221 5.50 24.47 -4.22
CA VAL A 221 5.60 23.18 -3.53
C VAL A 221 6.74 23.21 -2.53
N ARG A 222 6.41 23.05 -1.25
CA ARG A 222 7.39 23.00 -0.16
C ARG A 222 8.21 21.72 -0.22
N LYS A 223 7.54 20.57 -0.44
CA LYS A 223 8.19 19.26 -0.44
C LYS A 223 7.49 18.28 -1.38
N PHE A 224 8.29 17.44 -2.06
CA PHE A 224 7.83 16.19 -2.65
C PHE A 224 8.16 15.05 -1.70
N HIS A 225 7.14 14.34 -1.23
CA HIS A 225 7.29 13.18 -0.33
C HIS A 225 6.01 12.36 -0.31
N SER A 226 6.15 11.03 -0.30
CA SER A 226 5.01 10.12 -0.42
C SER A 226 4.45 9.58 0.91
N SER A 227 5.02 9.93 2.07
CA SER A 227 4.51 9.49 3.38
C SER A 227 4.36 10.61 4.41
N GLU A 228 5.28 11.57 4.49
CA GLU A 228 5.28 12.61 5.53
C GLU A 228 4.04 13.53 5.50
N TYR A 229 3.44 13.72 4.33
CA TYR A 229 2.29 14.62 4.18
C TYR A 229 1.10 14.22 5.04
N LEU A 230 0.93 12.93 5.36
CA LEU A 230 -0.14 12.45 6.22
C LEU A 230 -0.07 13.11 7.61
N SER A 231 1.08 13.03 8.26
CA SER A 231 1.28 13.64 9.59
C SER A 231 1.30 15.17 9.50
N ALA A 232 1.96 15.74 8.49
CA ALA A 232 2.04 17.19 8.31
C ALA A 232 0.65 17.83 8.08
N LEU A 233 -0.26 17.15 7.35
CA LEU A 233 -1.62 17.61 7.16
C LEU A 233 -2.44 17.46 8.45
N ALA A 234 -2.31 16.33 9.16
CA ALA A 234 -3.03 16.06 10.41
C ALA A 234 -2.69 17.06 11.53
N THR A 235 -1.43 17.52 11.58
CA THR A 235 -0.96 18.52 12.57
C THR A 235 -1.13 19.97 12.12
N GLY A 236 -1.51 20.21 10.85
CA GLY A 236 -1.65 21.55 10.27
C GLY A 236 -0.32 22.23 9.90
N GLU A 237 0.78 21.49 9.87
CA GLU A 237 2.08 21.96 9.36
C GLU A 237 1.99 22.34 7.88
N ILE A 238 1.14 21.63 7.14
CA ILE A 238 0.75 21.97 5.77
C ILE A 238 -0.76 22.14 5.67
N CYS A 239 -1.22 22.89 4.67
CA CYS A 239 -2.64 23.09 4.43
C CYS A 239 -3.15 22.50 3.14
N PHE A 240 -2.27 22.01 2.27
CA PHE A 240 -2.62 21.54 0.93
C PHE A 240 -1.69 20.42 0.47
N VAL A 241 -2.26 19.39 -0.17
CA VAL A 241 -1.48 18.27 -0.68
C VAL A 241 -2.14 17.62 -1.90
N VAL A 242 -1.32 17.17 -2.86
CA VAL A 242 -1.71 16.15 -3.83
C VAL A 242 -1.24 14.81 -3.29
N GLY A 243 -2.18 13.94 -2.94
CA GLY A 243 -1.90 12.69 -2.23
C GLY A 243 -2.95 11.60 -2.45
N TRP A 244 -2.76 10.47 -1.79
CA TRP A 244 -3.65 9.32 -1.87
C TRP A 244 -4.84 9.46 -0.93
N SER A 245 -6.01 9.00 -1.39
CA SER A 245 -7.30 9.19 -0.70
C SER A 245 -7.29 8.70 0.75
N GLY A 246 -6.91 7.45 0.99
CA GLY A 246 -6.95 6.88 2.34
C GLY A 246 -5.96 7.53 3.29
N ASP A 247 -4.78 7.94 2.85
CA ASP A 247 -3.82 8.67 3.68
C ASP A 247 -4.40 10.01 4.15
N ILE A 248 -5.08 10.73 3.25
CA ILE A 248 -5.72 11.99 3.60
C ILE A 248 -6.89 11.75 4.55
N MET A 249 -7.64 10.64 4.37
CA MET A 249 -8.69 10.24 5.30
C MET A 249 -8.13 9.84 6.67
N GLN A 250 -6.99 9.14 6.70
CA GLN A 250 -6.29 8.85 7.97
C GLN A 250 -5.81 10.14 8.65
N ALA A 251 -5.28 11.11 7.88
CA ALA A 251 -4.94 12.43 8.43
C ALA A 251 -6.16 13.12 9.03
N ARG A 252 -7.34 13.04 8.37
CA ARG A 252 -8.62 13.55 8.89
C ARG A 252 -9.01 12.87 10.21
N ALA A 253 -8.88 11.54 10.28
CA ALA A 253 -9.19 10.79 11.50
C ALA A 253 -8.25 11.19 12.66
N ARG A 254 -6.94 11.26 12.42
CA ARG A 254 -5.94 11.67 13.43
C ARG A 254 -6.17 13.11 13.91
N ALA A 255 -6.50 14.04 13.01
CA ALA A 255 -6.82 15.41 13.37
C ALA A 255 -8.11 15.51 14.20
N ALA A 256 -9.11 14.66 13.91
CA ALA A 256 -10.35 14.59 14.67
C ALA A 256 -10.15 14.01 16.09
N GLU A 257 -9.26 13.03 16.24
CA GLU A 257 -8.88 12.48 17.56
C GLU A 257 -8.18 13.54 18.42
N ALA A 258 -7.21 14.27 17.85
CA ALA A 258 -6.53 15.36 18.54
C ALA A 258 -7.48 16.44 19.04
N LYS A 259 -8.64 16.65 18.36
CA LYS A 259 -9.68 17.60 18.81
C LYS A 259 -10.34 17.19 20.13
N LYS A 260 -10.46 15.89 20.42
CA LYS A 260 -11.08 15.37 21.65
C LYS A 260 -10.27 15.76 22.90
N ASP A 261 -8.97 15.97 22.75
CA ASP A 261 -8.04 16.32 23.82
C ASP A 261 -7.87 17.83 24.02
N ASN A 262 -8.88 18.65 23.64
CA ASN A 262 -8.88 20.12 23.74
C ASN A 262 -7.81 20.86 22.90
N SER A 263 -7.16 20.22 21.97
CA SER A 263 -6.39 20.90 20.94
C SER A 263 -7.31 21.41 19.82
N SER A 264 -6.93 22.50 19.15
CA SER A 264 -7.69 23.06 18.02
C SER A 264 -7.73 22.07 16.86
N GLY A 265 -8.77 21.24 16.82
CA GLY A 265 -8.91 20.20 15.80
C GLY A 265 -8.99 20.78 14.40
N ILE A 266 -8.20 20.22 13.49
CA ILE A 266 -8.15 20.60 12.08
C ILE A 266 -9.20 19.80 11.33
N GLU A 267 -10.03 20.46 10.52
CA GLU A 267 -10.93 19.83 9.58
C GLU A 267 -10.20 19.61 8.26
N ILE A 268 -10.10 18.34 7.83
CA ILE A 268 -9.43 17.97 6.60
C ILE A 268 -10.46 17.50 5.56
N GLY A 269 -10.39 18.10 4.37
CA GLY A 269 -11.15 17.72 3.19
C GLY A 269 -10.30 16.91 2.21
N TYR A 270 -10.96 16.08 1.43
CA TYR A 270 -10.41 15.42 0.26
C TYR A 270 -11.35 15.61 -0.93
N THR A 271 -10.80 15.75 -2.11
CA THR A 271 -11.58 15.87 -3.34
C THR A 271 -10.96 15.04 -4.46
N ILE A 272 -11.81 14.30 -5.15
CA ILE A 272 -11.54 13.77 -6.49
C ILE A 272 -11.90 14.88 -7.47
N PRO A 273 -10.94 15.46 -8.22
CA PRO A 273 -11.22 16.54 -9.17
C PRO A 273 -12.24 16.15 -10.25
N LYS A 274 -13.04 17.10 -10.68
CA LYS A 274 -14.13 16.89 -11.66
C LYS A 274 -13.65 16.44 -13.04
N GLU A 275 -12.41 16.73 -13.39
CA GLU A 275 -11.76 16.28 -14.62
C GLU A 275 -11.44 14.77 -14.57
N GLY A 276 -11.50 14.16 -13.40
CA GLY A 276 -11.11 12.80 -13.14
C GLY A 276 -9.77 12.68 -12.39
N ALA A 277 -9.50 11.50 -11.88
CA ALA A 277 -8.31 11.19 -11.10
C ALA A 277 -7.81 9.78 -11.38
N GLN A 278 -6.56 9.52 -11.04
CA GLN A 278 -6.01 8.18 -11.11
C GLN A 278 -6.66 7.31 -10.04
N MET A 279 -7.11 6.13 -10.45
CA MET A 279 -7.48 5.03 -9.58
C MET A 279 -6.34 4.02 -9.56
N PHE A 280 -5.89 3.62 -8.38
CA PHE A 280 -4.84 2.63 -8.22
C PHE A 280 -5.32 1.41 -7.41
N PHE A 281 -4.61 0.30 -7.58
CA PHE A 281 -4.89 -0.96 -6.89
C PHE A 281 -3.60 -1.52 -6.33
N ASP A 282 -3.58 -1.81 -5.03
CA ASP A 282 -2.48 -2.47 -4.35
C ASP A 282 -2.83 -3.93 -4.11
N ASN A 283 -1.85 -4.81 -4.33
CA ASN A 283 -2.13 -6.23 -4.49
C ASN A 283 -1.17 -7.08 -3.67
N LEU A 284 -1.70 -8.06 -2.96
CA LEU A 284 -0.90 -9.08 -2.28
C LEU A 284 -0.34 -10.05 -3.31
N ALA A 285 0.97 -10.19 -3.34
CA ALA A 285 1.68 -11.09 -4.25
C ALA A 285 2.81 -11.84 -3.53
N ILE A 286 3.17 -13.01 -4.03
CA ILE A 286 4.25 -13.86 -3.48
C ILE A 286 5.46 -13.77 -4.42
N PRO A 287 6.61 -13.26 -3.97
CA PRO A 287 7.84 -13.26 -4.76
C PRO A 287 8.27 -14.66 -5.19
N ALA A 288 8.90 -14.77 -6.37
CA ALA A 288 9.39 -16.05 -6.90
C ALA A 288 10.47 -16.67 -5.99
N ASP A 289 11.20 -15.85 -5.23
CA ASP A 289 12.26 -16.24 -4.31
C ASP A 289 11.79 -16.39 -2.85
N ALA A 290 10.47 -16.30 -2.58
CA ALA A 290 9.89 -16.50 -1.26
C ALA A 290 10.24 -17.88 -0.69
N LYS A 291 10.60 -17.91 0.59
CA LYS A 291 11.01 -19.15 1.27
C LYS A 291 9.87 -19.77 2.08
N ASN A 292 9.02 -18.95 2.68
CA ASN A 292 7.92 -19.38 3.54
C ASN A 292 6.58 -19.30 2.78
N VAL A 293 6.52 -20.00 1.63
CA VAL A 293 5.38 -19.92 0.69
C VAL A 293 4.08 -20.41 1.35
N LYS A 294 4.13 -21.41 2.21
CA LYS A 294 2.96 -21.91 2.93
C LYS A 294 2.38 -20.83 3.84
N GLU A 295 3.24 -20.20 4.62
CA GLU A 295 2.89 -19.12 5.55
C GLU A 295 2.41 -17.87 4.81
N ALA A 296 2.97 -17.61 3.63
CA ALA A 296 2.50 -16.54 2.73
C ALA A 296 1.04 -16.75 2.30
N TYR A 297 0.67 -17.98 1.91
CA TYR A 297 -0.72 -18.32 1.59
C TYR A 297 -1.64 -18.16 2.80
N GLU A 298 -1.22 -18.60 3.98
CA GLU A 298 -1.99 -18.46 5.21
C GLU A 298 -2.24 -16.98 5.55
N LEU A 299 -1.21 -16.12 5.41
CA LEU A 299 -1.35 -14.68 5.62
C LEU A 299 -2.26 -14.02 4.59
N ILE A 300 -2.08 -14.29 3.29
CA ILE A 300 -2.93 -13.73 2.24
C ILE A 300 -4.39 -14.15 2.44
N ASN A 301 -4.63 -15.43 2.73
CA ASN A 301 -5.97 -15.93 2.97
C ASN A 301 -6.61 -15.31 4.21
N TYR A 302 -5.84 -15.09 5.27
CA TYR A 302 -6.29 -14.40 6.48
C TYR A 302 -6.66 -12.93 6.20
N LEU A 303 -5.78 -12.19 5.51
CA LEU A 303 -6.05 -10.80 5.14
C LEU A 303 -7.27 -10.66 4.22
N TYR A 304 -7.62 -11.72 3.52
CA TYR A 304 -8.78 -11.78 2.63
C TYR A 304 -10.06 -12.26 3.33
N ARG A 305 -10.05 -12.50 4.64
CA ARG A 305 -11.27 -12.73 5.42
C ARG A 305 -12.11 -11.45 5.43
N PRO A 306 -13.46 -11.55 5.30
CA PRO A 306 -14.33 -10.36 5.27
C PRO A 306 -14.21 -9.45 6.51
N ASP A 307 -14.09 -10.04 7.71
CA ASP A 307 -13.92 -9.32 8.96
C ASP A 307 -12.56 -8.59 9.05
N VAL A 308 -11.50 -9.23 8.59
CA VAL A 308 -10.15 -8.65 8.57
C VAL A 308 -10.04 -7.55 7.51
N ALA A 309 -10.58 -7.78 6.31
CA ALA A 309 -10.60 -6.79 5.24
C ALA A 309 -11.42 -5.54 5.64
N ALA A 310 -12.59 -5.73 6.30
CA ALA A 310 -13.38 -4.63 6.83
C ALA A 310 -12.62 -3.82 7.87
N LYS A 311 -11.98 -4.50 8.84
CA LYS A 311 -11.18 -3.87 9.90
C LYS A 311 -10.04 -3.03 9.33
N ASN A 312 -9.35 -3.55 8.31
CA ASN A 312 -8.32 -2.79 7.62
C ASN A 312 -8.92 -1.56 6.90
N SER A 313 -10.05 -1.71 6.18
CA SER A 313 -10.71 -0.56 5.54
C SER A 313 -11.13 0.51 6.55
N ASP A 314 -11.68 0.12 7.69
CA ASP A 314 -12.14 1.06 8.72
C ASP A 314 -10.98 1.86 9.31
N PHE A 315 -9.84 1.20 9.56
CA PHE A 315 -8.65 1.86 10.08
C PHE A 315 -7.94 2.71 9.02
N LEU A 316 -7.76 2.15 7.82
CA LEU A 316 -7.00 2.78 6.74
C LEU A 316 -7.79 3.82 5.95
N SER A 317 -9.12 3.75 6.02
CA SER A 317 -10.02 4.56 5.17
C SER A 317 -9.75 4.38 3.67
N TYR A 318 -9.33 3.17 3.27
CA TYR A 318 -9.22 2.72 1.89
C TYR A 318 -10.30 1.69 1.57
N ALA A 319 -10.79 1.71 0.34
CA ALA A 319 -11.63 0.64 -0.15
C ALA A 319 -10.80 -0.64 -0.38
N ASN A 320 -11.37 -1.81 -0.11
CA ASN A 320 -10.71 -3.09 -0.30
C ASN A 320 -11.34 -3.90 -1.45
N GLY A 321 -10.65 -4.96 -1.86
CA GLY A 321 -11.07 -5.83 -2.96
C GLY A 321 -12.03 -6.97 -2.56
N ASN A 322 -12.56 -6.99 -1.33
CA ASN A 322 -13.41 -8.05 -0.81
C ASN A 322 -14.88 -7.58 -0.74
N LEU A 323 -15.74 -8.10 -1.60
CA LEU A 323 -17.17 -7.71 -1.64
C LEU A 323 -17.90 -8.08 -0.36
N ALA A 324 -17.61 -9.24 0.23
CA ALA A 324 -18.31 -9.70 1.43
C ALA A 324 -17.99 -8.84 2.67
N SER A 325 -16.85 -8.14 2.67
CA SER A 325 -16.45 -7.24 3.75
C SER A 325 -17.33 -6.00 3.85
N GLN A 326 -17.98 -5.56 2.76
CA GLN A 326 -18.77 -4.32 2.74
C GLN A 326 -19.91 -4.32 3.77
N LYS A 327 -20.42 -5.50 4.13
CA LYS A 327 -21.44 -5.65 5.18
C LYS A 327 -20.91 -5.36 6.59
N LEU A 328 -19.60 -5.39 6.76
CA LEU A 328 -18.88 -5.29 8.03
C LEU A 328 -18.11 -3.97 8.16
N VAL A 329 -17.88 -3.28 7.05
CA VAL A 329 -17.23 -1.95 7.02
C VAL A 329 -18.14 -0.93 7.71
N ASP A 330 -17.54 -0.02 8.52
CA ASP A 330 -18.28 1.08 9.16
C ASP A 330 -19.11 1.82 8.11
N PRO A 331 -20.42 2.00 8.35
CA PRO A 331 -21.32 2.72 7.44
C PRO A 331 -20.83 4.12 7.05
N LYS A 332 -20.06 4.80 7.91
CA LYS A 332 -19.46 6.11 7.62
C LYS A 332 -18.37 6.02 6.55
N ILE A 333 -17.58 4.95 6.59
CA ILE A 333 -16.53 4.67 5.59
C ILE A 333 -17.19 4.25 4.28
N LEU A 334 -18.15 3.31 4.33
CA LEU A 334 -18.83 2.79 3.15
C LEU A 334 -19.62 3.87 2.39
N SER A 335 -20.22 4.83 3.12
CA SER A 335 -21.00 5.93 2.52
C SER A 335 -20.16 7.12 2.07
N ASP A 336 -18.88 7.22 2.44
CA ASP A 336 -18.00 8.31 2.02
C ASP A 336 -17.60 8.16 0.55
N LYS A 337 -18.10 9.07 -0.29
CA LYS A 337 -17.87 9.07 -1.75
C LYS A 337 -16.41 9.29 -2.15
N ASN A 338 -15.58 9.71 -1.24
CA ASN A 338 -14.14 9.84 -1.46
C ASN A 338 -13.41 8.51 -1.25
N ILE A 339 -14.02 7.55 -0.56
CA ILE A 339 -13.49 6.20 -0.33
C ILE A 339 -14.17 5.21 -1.28
N TYR A 340 -15.50 5.25 -1.35
CA TYR A 340 -16.32 4.45 -2.27
C TYR A 340 -17.08 5.37 -3.24
N PRO A 341 -16.42 5.85 -4.31
CA PRO A 341 -17.02 6.77 -5.29
C PRO A 341 -18.28 6.18 -5.94
N ASP A 342 -19.23 7.06 -6.27
CA ASP A 342 -20.39 6.68 -7.05
C ASP A 342 -20.05 6.42 -8.53
N GLU A 343 -21.01 5.86 -9.27
CA GLU A 343 -20.82 5.49 -10.67
C GLU A 343 -20.40 6.67 -11.56
N ALA A 344 -20.94 7.86 -11.31
CA ALA A 344 -20.63 9.06 -12.08
C ALA A 344 -19.18 9.50 -11.87
N THR A 345 -18.66 9.36 -10.64
CA THR A 345 -17.27 9.62 -10.30
C THR A 345 -16.38 8.51 -10.85
N LEU A 346 -16.76 7.23 -10.64
CA LEU A 346 -16.02 6.09 -11.17
C LEU A 346 -15.83 6.11 -12.69
N ALA A 347 -16.80 6.65 -13.44
CA ALA A 347 -16.71 6.79 -14.88
C ALA A 347 -15.63 7.78 -15.34
N LYS A 348 -15.21 8.71 -14.48
CA LYS A 348 -14.16 9.69 -14.76
C LYS A 348 -12.78 9.25 -14.27
N LEU A 349 -12.72 8.19 -13.46
CA LEU A 349 -11.44 7.66 -12.98
C LEU A 349 -10.73 6.92 -14.10
N PHE A 350 -9.45 7.20 -14.22
CA PHE A 350 -8.57 6.49 -15.14
C PHE A 350 -7.56 5.63 -14.38
N VAL A 351 -7.01 4.65 -15.06
CA VAL A 351 -5.93 3.81 -14.56
C VAL A 351 -4.70 4.02 -15.45
N ILE A 352 -3.51 3.86 -14.87
CA ILE A 352 -2.27 3.84 -15.65
C ILE A 352 -1.77 2.41 -15.79
N THR A 353 -1.11 2.12 -16.90
CA THR A 353 -0.51 0.82 -17.20
C THR A 353 1.02 0.91 -17.19
N ALA A 354 1.68 -0.22 -17.06
CA ALA A 354 3.14 -0.29 -17.14
C ALA A 354 3.62 0.29 -18.47
N ARG A 355 4.63 1.13 -18.40
CA ARG A 355 5.25 1.75 -19.56
C ARG A 355 6.49 0.98 -20.01
N GLU A 356 6.80 1.06 -21.28
CA GLU A 356 8.05 0.52 -21.80
C GLU A 356 9.27 1.24 -21.20
N PRO A 357 10.41 0.57 -21.04
CA PRO A 357 11.60 1.14 -20.39
C PRO A 357 12.10 2.46 -21.00
N THR A 358 11.89 2.65 -22.31
CA THR A 358 12.24 3.89 -23.01
C THR A 358 11.40 5.08 -22.53
N THR A 359 10.09 4.89 -22.44
CA THR A 359 9.16 5.91 -21.92
C THR A 359 9.42 6.18 -20.44
N GLN A 360 9.66 5.14 -19.64
CA GLN A 360 9.96 5.30 -18.22
C GLN A 360 11.24 6.13 -17.98
N ARG A 361 12.28 5.95 -18.79
CA ARG A 361 13.49 6.79 -18.72
C ARG A 361 13.21 8.27 -19.03
N ILE A 362 12.33 8.55 -20.00
CA ILE A 362 11.91 9.93 -20.30
C ILE A 362 11.20 10.53 -19.08
N ILE A 363 10.24 9.83 -18.51
CA ILE A 363 9.49 10.25 -17.33
C ILE A 363 10.42 10.53 -16.15
N ASN A 364 11.33 9.61 -15.83
CA ASN A 364 12.25 9.75 -14.70
C ASN A 364 13.17 10.97 -14.89
N ARG A 365 13.66 11.22 -16.11
CA ARG A 365 14.47 12.39 -16.43
C ARG A 365 13.67 13.69 -16.25
N LEU A 366 12.45 13.74 -16.79
CA LEU A 366 11.58 14.92 -16.67
C LEU A 366 11.18 15.17 -15.21
N TRP A 367 10.90 14.10 -14.44
CA TRP A 367 10.60 14.21 -13.02
C TRP A 367 11.76 14.76 -12.20
N THR A 368 12.97 14.27 -12.46
CA THR A 368 14.18 14.81 -11.83
C THR A 368 14.35 16.29 -12.14
N LYS A 369 14.16 16.68 -13.42
CA LYS A 369 14.22 18.09 -13.82
C LYS A 369 13.17 18.93 -13.08
N VAL A 370 11.93 18.47 -12.98
CA VAL A 370 10.86 19.16 -12.23
C VAL A 370 11.25 19.36 -10.77
N LYS A 371 11.71 18.30 -10.09
CA LYS A 371 12.05 18.37 -8.67
C LYS A 371 13.24 19.29 -8.39
N THR A 372 14.27 19.23 -9.21
CA THR A 372 15.51 19.99 -9.00
C THR A 372 15.46 21.40 -9.60
N GLY A 373 14.55 21.67 -10.52
CA GLY A 373 14.50 22.93 -11.26
C GLY A 373 15.61 23.10 -12.30
N ARG A 374 16.32 22.01 -12.68
CA ARG A 374 17.50 22.03 -13.57
C ARG A 374 17.35 21.03 -14.70
#